data_af69e36c44ec6105b8af0d80e853417b
#
_entry.id   af69e36c44ec6105b8af0d80e853417b
#
_cell.length_a   1.000
_cell.length_b   1.000
_cell.length_c   1.000
_cell.angle_alpha   90.00
_cell.angle_beta   90.00
_cell.angle_gamma   90.00
#
_symmetry.space_group_name_H-M   'P 1'
#
loop_
_entity.id
_entity.type
_entity.pdbx_description
1 polymer ?
#
loop_
_entity_poly.entity_id
_entity_poly.type
_entity_poly.pdbx_seq_one_letter_code
_entity_poly.pdbx_strand_id
1 'polypeptide(L)'
;MTKSIHAVQEGSCTGGNRYTEGFQVFEQWQIQRYRNESHLAHPMRSLRLGWRYLTLDHYFGAVPPIRLWWRSHFGGPRALPDFTCVGALKSGTTDLAAYLMQHPSIVSPLTKEIGHGVPAAWGPYLPTEKEKSEVAARTGQALVGHFDPLLHDVPLIDNLHDYRPDTKVVLVLRDPVWRAYSHYKWDLFLSGQNGLRTMRYGRSFADYVSVALAAFPGPPPPTMLPTMPMLAAGIYVNSVRRWLDTYGRENVHLVTAEDFFADVVKTVCGIHEFLGLPAIEPEPHAAVLNCNPLEFPVPDAESLARLRAFYRPYNERLFELLGRDLGWNDPI
;
A
#
# COMPACT_ATOMS: atom_id res chain seq x y z
N MET A 1 -21.43 -11.19 -14.51
CA MET A 1 -20.10 -10.69 -14.86
C MET A 1 -19.10 -10.65 -13.68
N THR A 2 -19.46 -11.19 -12.52
CA THR A 2 -18.67 -11.14 -11.28
C THR A 2 -17.54 -12.19 -11.19
N LYS A 3 -17.43 -13.11 -12.13
CA LYS A 3 -16.44 -14.20 -12.08
C LYS A 3 -15.01 -13.83 -12.47
N SER A 4 -14.79 -12.65 -13.07
CA SER A 4 -13.47 -12.31 -13.63
C SER A 4 -12.48 -11.68 -12.63
N ILE A 5 -12.97 -10.97 -11.61
CA ILE A 5 -12.08 -10.23 -10.69
C ILE A 5 -11.33 -11.17 -9.72
N HIS A 6 -11.91 -12.30 -9.37
CA HIS A 6 -11.26 -13.28 -8.49
C HIS A 6 -10.19 -14.12 -9.21
N ALA A 7 -10.38 -14.39 -10.52
CA ALA A 7 -9.43 -15.18 -11.31
C ALA A 7 -8.11 -14.43 -11.59
N VAL A 8 -8.14 -13.09 -11.63
CA VAL A 8 -6.92 -12.28 -11.86
C VAL A 8 -6.02 -12.23 -10.61
N GLN A 9 -6.58 -12.45 -9.40
CA GLN A 9 -5.77 -12.48 -8.17
C GLN A 9 -5.09 -13.83 -7.91
N GLU A 10 -5.47 -14.89 -8.61
CA GLU A 10 -4.87 -16.22 -8.50
C GLU A 10 -3.85 -16.54 -9.62
N GLY A 11 -3.50 -15.57 -10.45
CA GLY A 11 -2.42 -15.67 -11.44
C GLY A 11 -1.14 -16.14 -10.76
N SER A 12 -0.60 -17.27 -11.18
CA SER A 12 0.56 -17.91 -10.58
C SER A 12 1.72 -16.94 -10.42
N CYS A 13 2.25 -16.84 -9.21
CA CYS A 13 3.44 -16.05 -8.87
C CYS A 13 4.74 -16.56 -9.49
N THR A 14 4.69 -17.23 -10.64
CA THR A 14 5.81 -17.96 -11.26
C THR A 14 6.60 -17.17 -12.30
N GLY A 15 6.26 -15.91 -12.57
CA GLY A 15 7.03 -15.06 -13.47
C GLY A 15 8.16 -14.33 -12.74
N GLY A 16 9.42 -14.73 -12.92
CA GLY A 16 10.61 -14.10 -12.37
C GLY A 16 10.84 -12.68 -12.90
N ASN A 17 10.07 -11.72 -12.41
CA ASN A 17 10.26 -10.31 -12.66
C ASN A 17 11.15 -9.72 -11.55
N ARG A 18 12.04 -8.76 -11.89
CA ARG A 18 12.93 -8.06 -10.94
C ARG A 18 12.20 -7.52 -9.70
N TYR A 19 10.94 -7.11 -9.87
CA TYR A 19 10.10 -6.59 -8.78
C TYR A 19 9.62 -7.70 -7.83
N THR A 20 9.27 -8.89 -8.34
CA THR A 20 8.89 -10.04 -7.51
C THR A 20 10.08 -10.54 -6.68
N GLU A 21 11.30 -10.54 -7.24
CA GLU A 21 12.50 -10.88 -6.50
C GLU A 21 12.84 -9.82 -5.44
N GLY A 22 12.68 -8.54 -5.73
CA GLY A 22 12.88 -7.44 -4.78
C GLY A 22 11.90 -7.51 -3.61
N PHE A 23 10.64 -7.84 -3.88
CA PHE A 23 9.62 -8.01 -2.86
C PHE A 23 9.87 -9.25 -1.99
N GLN A 24 10.25 -10.38 -2.57
CA GLN A 24 10.63 -11.59 -1.81
C GLN A 24 11.85 -11.33 -0.92
N VAL A 25 12.80 -10.54 -1.38
CA VAL A 25 13.97 -10.13 -0.59
C VAL A 25 13.55 -9.22 0.57
N PHE A 26 12.62 -8.30 0.35
CA PHE A 26 12.06 -7.44 1.39
C PHE A 26 11.28 -8.21 2.44
N GLU A 27 10.41 -9.14 2.03
CA GLU A 27 9.71 -10.02 2.95
C GLU A 27 10.69 -10.85 3.78
N GLN A 28 11.66 -11.49 3.15
CA GLN A 28 12.69 -12.27 3.85
C GLN A 28 13.49 -11.41 4.83
N TRP A 29 13.77 -10.16 4.50
CA TRP A 29 14.48 -9.25 5.37
C TRP A 29 13.62 -8.75 6.54
N GLN A 30 12.37 -8.39 6.31
CA GLN A 30 11.42 -8.07 7.39
C GLN A 30 11.23 -9.26 8.32
N ILE A 31 11.05 -10.44 7.76
CA ILE A 31 10.96 -11.70 8.49
C ILE A 31 12.19 -11.93 9.36
N GLN A 32 13.39 -11.68 8.83
CA GLN A 32 14.64 -11.83 9.57
C GLN A 32 14.81 -10.79 10.68
N ARG A 33 14.37 -9.54 10.45
CA ARG A 33 14.39 -8.48 11.46
C ARG A 33 13.54 -8.83 12.68
N TYR A 34 12.42 -9.54 12.46
CA TYR A 34 11.53 -9.98 13.53
C TYR A 34 11.94 -11.30 14.19
N ARG A 35 12.83 -12.09 13.56
CA ARG A 35 13.26 -13.40 14.08
C ARG A 35 14.25 -13.37 15.24
N ASN A 36 14.77 -12.27 15.67
CA ASN A 36 15.87 -12.20 16.64
C ASN A 36 17.09 -13.10 16.29
N GLU A 37 17.20 -13.54 15.02
CA GLU A 37 18.40 -14.22 14.56
C GLU A 37 19.48 -13.15 14.46
N SER A 38 20.48 -13.24 15.32
CA SER A 38 21.60 -12.32 15.30
C SER A 38 22.23 -12.35 13.89
N HIS A 39 22.39 -11.17 13.28
CA HIS A 39 23.10 -11.03 11.98
C HIS A 39 24.51 -11.67 12.01
N LEU A 40 25.03 -11.92 13.20
CA LEU A 40 26.32 -12.58 13.45
C LEU A 40 26.26 -14.10 13.17
N ALA A 41 25.08 -14.74 13.21
CA ALA A 41 24.95 -16.17 12.94
C ALA A 41 25.14 -16.56 11.46
N HIS A 42 24.93 -15.58 10.53
CA HIS A 42 25.04 -15.83 9.07
C HIS A 42 25.70 -14.67 8.31
N PRO A 43 26.99 -14.36 8.55
CA PRO A 43 27.64 -13.17 8.00
C PRO A 43 27.68 -13.15 6.46
N MET A 44 27.84 -14.31 5.80
CA MET A 44 27.84 -14.40 4.33
C MET A 44 26.46 -14.13 3.73
N ARG A 45 25.40 -14.48 4.42
CA ARG A 45 24.02 -14.20 4.00
C ARG A 45 23.71 -12.71 4.14
N SER A 46 24.16 -12.09 5.23
CA SER A 46 24.05 -10.65 5.46
C SER A 46 24.84 -9.83 4.45
N LEU A 47 26.04 -10.28 4.05
CA LEU A 47 26.83 -9.67 2.98
C LEU A 47 26.17 -9.79 1.61
N ARG A 48 25.60 -10.96 1.26
CA ARG A 48 24.83 -11.13 0.00
C ARG A 48 23.57 -10.27 -0.02
N LEU A 49 22.84 -10.19 1.07
CA LEU A 49 21.70 -9.30 1.20
C LEU A 49 22.14 -7.85 1.10
N GLY A 50 23.19 -7.43 1.79
CA GLY A 50 23.77 -6.10 1.72
C GLY A 50 24.20 -5.73 0.29
N TRP A 51 24.83 -6.65 -0.43
CA TRP A 51 25.20 -6.44 -1.84
C TRP A 51 23.98 -6.31 -2.74
N ARG A 52 22.97 -7.17 -2.58
CA ARG A 52 21.69 -7.04 -3.30
C ARG A 52 21.01 -5.71 -3.00
N TYR A 53 21.05 -5.24 -1.75
CA TYR A 53 20.53 -3.91 -1.36
C TYR A 53 21.27 -2.75 -2.02
N LEU A 54 22.54 -2.90 -2.33
CA LEU A 54 23.33 -1.88 -3.02
C LEU A 54 23.09 -1.86 -4.54
N THR A 55 22.68 -2.99 -5.12
CA THR A 55 22.62 -3.19 -6.57
C THR A 55 21.21 -3.31 -7.14
N LEU A 56 20.20 -3.60 -6.31
CA LEU A 56 18.80 -3.69 -6.74
C LEU A 56 18.10 -2.33 -6.66
N ASP A 57 17.10 -2.19 -7.50
CA ASP A 57 16.15 -1.09 -7.40
C ASP A 57 15.34 -1.24 -6.09
N HIS A 58 15.62 -0.39 -5.11
CA HIS A 58 15.18 -0.53 -3.73
C HIS A 58 13.73 -0.11 -3.50
N TYR A 59 12.93 -0.03 -4.54
CA TYR A 59 11.60 0.53 -4.48
C TYR A 59 10.69 -0.15 -3.43
N PHE A 60 10.89 -1.44 -3.19
CA PHE A 60 10.14 -2.23 -2.20
C PHE A 60 10.99 -2.71 -1.02
N GLY A 61 12.20 -2.20 -0.87
CA GLY A 61 13.15 -2.68 0.12
C GLY A 61 13.47 -1.66 1.22
N ALA A 62 13.95 -2.15 2.37
CA ALA A 62 14.49 -1.28 3.39
C ALA A 62 15.78 -0.61 2.87
N VAL A 63 15.79 0.70 2.85
CA VAL A 63 16.97 1.47 2.45
C VAL A 63 18.06 1.31 3.50
N PRO A 64 19.30 0.96 3.14
CA PRO A 64 20.39 0.81 4.08
C PRO A 64 20.57 2.06 4.95
N PRO A 65 20.72 1.94 6.29
CA PRO A 65 20.88 3.08 7.19
C PRO A 65 22.03 4.02 6.80
N ILE A 66 23.14 3.46 6.29
CA ILE A 66 24.26 4.26 5.82
C ILE A 66 23.91 5.14 4.62
N ARG A 67 23.06 4.66 3.72
CA ARG A 67 22.55 5.45 2.58
C ARG A 67 21.65 6.59 3.06
N LEU A 68 20.77 6.32 4.02
CA LEU A 68 19.93 7.36 4.61
C LEU A 68 20.74 8.40 5.35
N TRP A 69 21.74 7.96 6.14
CA TRP A 69 22.65 8.87 6.83
C TRP A 69 23.41 9.76 5.85
N TRP A 70 23.98 9.18 4.78
CA TRP A 70 24.67 9.95 3.74
C TRP A 70 23.73 10.97 3.09
N ARG A 71 22.52 10.55 2.71
CA ARG A 71 21.52 11.43 2.11
C ARG A 71 21.03 12.53 3.05
N SER A 72 21.02 12.29 4.35
CA SER A 72 20.66 13.31 5.34
C SER A 72 21.71 14.44 5.45
N HIS A 73 22.98 14.11 5.20
CA HIS A 73 24.08 15.06 5.44
C HIS A 73 24.64 15.69 4.15
N PHE A 74 24.61 14.96 3.03
CA PHE A 74 25.32 15.33 1.82
C PHE A 74 24.45 15.40 0.56
N GLY A 75 23.18 15.15 0.65
CA GLY A 75 22.33 14.97 -0.52
C GLY A 75 21.73 16.26 -1.12
N GLY A 76 21.97 17.41 -0.56
CA GLY A 76 21.35 18.68 -0.98
C GLY A 76 19.85 18.80 -0.64
N PRO A 77 19.19 19.87 -1.08
CA PRO A 77 17.76 20.10 -0.83
C PRO A 77 16.88 18.98 -1.39
N ARG A 78 15.84 18.62 -0.65
CA ARG A 78 14.89 17.57 -1.02
C ARG A 78 13.64 18.16 -1.64
N ALA A 79 13.22 17.56 -2.74
CA ALA A 79 11.95 17.89 -3.37
C ALA A 79 10.80 17.25 -2.57
N LEU A 80 9.85 18.06 -2.16
CA LEU A 80 8.66 17.60 -1.47
C LEU A 80 7.72 16.87 -2.42
N PRO A 81 6.87 15.95 -1.93
CA PRO A 81 5.90 15.27 -2.76
C PRO A 81 4.91 16.25 -3.40
N ASP A 82 4.76 16.19 -4.72
CA ASP A 82 3.74 16.90 -5.47
C ASP A 82 2.39 16.17 -5.38
N PHE A 83 2.43 14.86 -5.18
CA PHE A 83 1.25 14.05 -4.91
C PHE A 83 1.55 12.92 -3.94
N THR A 84 0.50 12.46 -3.25
CA THR A 84 0.56 11.27 -2.41
C THR A 84 -0.47 10.25 -2.88
N CYS A 85 -0.05 8.99 -2.99
CA CYS A 85 -0.92 7.85 -3.22
C CYS A 85 -1.08 7.12 -1.88
N VAL A 86 -2.18 7.35 -1.23
CA VAL A 86 -2.53 6.69 0.04
C VAL A 86 -3.69 5.75 -0.18
N GLY A 87 -3.75 4.70 0.55
CA GLY A 87 -4.83 3.77 0.38
C GLY A 87 -5.10 2.96 1.63
N ALA A 88 -6.20 2.25 1.61
CA ALA A 88 -6.41 1.22 2.59
C ALA A 88 -5.36 0.12 2.36
N LEU A 89 -4.75 -0.32 3.44
CA LEU A 89 -3.87 -1.49 3.41
C LEU A 89 -4.59 -2.66 2.73
N LYS A 90 -3.90 -3.36 1.82
CA LYS A 90 -4.44 -4.49 1.03
C LYS A 90 -5.44 -4.11 -0.07
N SER A 91 -5.33 -2.90 -0.60
CA SER A 91 -6.15 -2.40 -1.71
C SER A 91 -5.41 -2.31 -3.06
N GLY A 92 -4.29 -2.99 -3.24
CA GLY A 92 -3.54 -2.97 -4.51
C GLY A 92 -2.60 -1.77 -4.68
N THR A 93 -2.31 -1.04 -3.61
CA THR A 93 -1.44 0.16 -3.66
C THR A 93 -0.03 -0.12 -4.18
N THR A 94 0.46 -1.35 -4.05
CA THR A 94 1.79 -1.75 -4.53
C THR A 94 1.83 -1.82 -6.05
N ASP A 95 0.84 -2.46 -6.66
CA ASP A 95 0.73 -2.57 -8.11
C ASP A 95 0.48 -1.19 -8.73
N LEU A 96 -0.43 -0.42 -8.14
CA LEU A 96 -0.72 0.93 -8.62
C LEU A 96 0.52 1.83 -8.56
N ALA A 97 1.27 1.80 -7.47
CA ALA A 97 2.51 2.57 -7.34
C ALA A 97 3.51 2.18 -8.45
N ALA A 98 3.68 0.87 -8.70
CA ALA A 98 4.59 0.39 -9.74
C ALA A 98 4.18 0.84 -11.15
N TYR A 99 2.88 0.89 -11.44
CA TYR A 99 2.39 1.43 -12.71
C TYR A 99 2.61 2.94 -12.82
N LEU A 100 2.28 3.70 -11.80
CA LEU A 100 2.46 5.16 -11.82
C LEU A 100 3.94 5.56 -12.00
N MET A 101 4.85 4.78 -11.43
CA MET A 101 6.28 5.05 -11.56
C MET A 101 6.89 4.73 -12.92
N GLN A 102 6.16 4.08 -13.82
CA GLN A 102 6.59 3.94 -15.21
C GLN A 102 6.52 5.27 -15.95
N HIS A 103 5.74 6.25 -15.45
CA HIS A 103 5.63 7.55 -16.10
C HIS A 103 6.97 8.31 -16.02
N PRO A 104 7.55 8.76 -17.16
CA PRO A 104 8.88 9.37 -17.21
C PRO A 104 9.00 10.70 -16.44
N SER A 105 7.88 11.38 -16.17
CA SER A 105 7.83 12.62 -15.39
C SER A 105 7.56 12.37 -13.89
N ILE A 106 7.41 11.13 -13.44
CA ILE A 106 7.25 10.82 -12.01
C ILE A 106 8.61 10.47 -11.41
N VAL A 107 9.02 11.25 -10.41
CA VAL A 107 10.25 11.02 -9.67
C VAL A 107 9.91 10.30 -8.37
N SER A 108 10.39 9.08 -8.25
CA SER A 108 10.07 8.19 -7.13
C SER A 108 10.96 8.44 -5.92
N PRO A 109 10.45 8.24 -4.70
CA PRO A 109 11.29 8.15 -3.51
C PRO A 109 12.18 6.89 -3.57
N LEU A 110 13.11 6.75 -2.64
CA LEU A 110 13.99 5.56 -2.56
C LEU A 110 13.25 4.27 -2.25
N THR A 111 12.09 4.35 -1.65
CA THR A 111 11.25 3.20 -1.31
C THR A 111 9.78 3.61 -1.27
N LYS A 112 8.91 2.67 -1.59
CA LYS A 112 7.51 2.71 -1.21
C LYS A 112 7.41 2.48 0.30
N GLU A 113 6.38 3.02 0.93
CA GLU A 113 6.12 2.83 2.36
C GLU A 113 7.29 3.34 3.23
N ILE A 114 7.51 4.65 3.18
CA ILE A 114 8.49 5.33 4.04
C ILE A 114 8.13 5.10 5.53
N GLY A 115 6.86 4.85 5.83
CA GLY A 115 6.39 4.36 7.12
C GLY A 115 6.40 5.39 8.26
N HIS A 116 6.55 6.66 7.94
CA HIS A 116 6.52 7.75 8.91
C HIS A 116 5.38 8.72 8.59
N GLY A 117 4.43 8.86 9.50
CA GLY A 117 3.35 9.88 9.41
C GLY A 117 3.84 11.32 9.55
N VAL A 118 5.17 11.55 9.59
CA VAL A 118 5.78 12.88 9.78
C VAL A 118 6.61 13.24 8.55
N PRO A 119 6.15 14.18 7.70
CA PRO A 119 6.85 14.57 6.48
C PRO A 119 8.29 15.01 6.69
N ALA A 120 8.61 15.62 7.83
CA ALA A 120 9.98 16.02 8.16
C ALA A 120 10.98 14.83 8.20
N ALA A 121 10.51 13.61 8.48
CA ALA A 121 11.35 12.41 8.50
C ALA A 121 11.59 11.82 7.09
N TRP A 122 10.86 12.28 6.07
CA TRP A 122 10.95 11.75 4.71
C TRP A 122 12.17 12.21 3.93
N GLY A 123 12.79 13.32 4.34
CA GLY A 123 13.88 13.96 3.60
C GLY A 123 14.90 12.96 2.99
N PRO A 124 15.51 12.07 3.76
CA PRO A 124 16.51 11.14 3.24
C PRO A 124 15.99 10.18 2.16
N TYR A 125 14.68 9.93 2.12
CA TYR A 125 14.03 9.03 1.16
C TYR A 125 13.60 9.75 -0.12
N LEU A 126 13.32 11.05 -0.04
CA LEU A 126 12.83 11.83 -1.18
C LEU A 126 13.94 12.16 -2.18
N PRO A 127 13.62 12.34 -3.46
CA PRO A 127 14.56 12.84 -4.45
C PRO A 127 15.07 14.24 -4.08
N THR A 128 16.20 14.62 -4.63
CA THR A 128 16.71 15.99 -4.51
C THR A 128 16.02 16.91 -5.49
N GLU A 129 16.03 18.22 -5.23
CA GLU A 129 15.58 19.23 -6.20
C GLU A 129 16.36 19.15 -7.52
N LYS A 130 17.62 18.74 -7.47
CA LYS A 130 18.43 18.51 -8.67
C LYS A 130 17.89 17.33 -9.48
N GLU A 131 17.62 16.17 -8.86
CA GLU A 131 17.03 15.00 -9.53
C GLU A 131 15.69 15.35 -10.16
N LYS A 132 14.82 16.09 -9.45
CA LYS A 132 13.55 16.59 -9.99
C LYS A 132 13.76 17.50 -11.21
N SER A 133 14.68 18.45 -11.09
CA SER A 133 14.99 19.40 -12.18
C SER A 133 15.57 18.70 -13.42
N GLU A 134 16.40 17.68 -13.25
CA GLU A 134 16.95 16.90 -14.36
C GLU A 134 15.85 16.10 -15.09
N VAL A 135 14.86 15.59 -14.36
CA VAL A 135 13.69 14.95 -14.97
C VAL A 135 12.85 15.98 -15.71
N ALA A 136 12.55 17.12 -15.09
CA ALA A 136 11.78 18.19 -15.71
C ALA A 136 12.44 18.71 -17.00
N ALA A 137 13.76 18.82 -17.02
CA ALA A 137 14.51 19.25 -18.23
C ALA A 137 14.37 18.25 -19.39
N ARG A 138 14.18 16.96 -19.11
CA ARG A 138 14.02 15.91 -20.13
C ARG A 138 12.58 15.74 -20.61
N THR A 139 11.61 15.92 -19.71
CA THR A 139 10.21 15.55 -19.95
C THR A 139 9.25 16.76 -20.00
N GLY A 140 9.79 17.98 -19.79
CA GLY A 140 9.01 19.21 -19.72
C GLY A 140 8.43 19.50 -18.32
N GLN A 141 8.23 18.48 -17.49
CA GLN A 141 7.72 18.60 -16.11
C GLN A 141 8.17 17.41 -15.26
N ALA A 142 8.16 17.56 -13.93
CA ALA A 142 8.46 16.46 -13.02
C ALA A 142 7.61 16.57 -11.75
N LEU A 143 7.01 15.47 -11.33
CA LEU A 143 6.26 15.36 -10.08
C LEU A 143 6.94 14.33 -9.18
N VAL A 144 7.09 14.69 -7.91
CA VAL A 144 7.56 13.76 -6.87
C VAL A 144 6.36 13.03 -6.28
N GLY A 145 6.37 11.70 -6.37
CA GLY A 145 5.34 10.85 -5.77
C GLY A 145 5.71 10.43 -4.35
N HIS A 146 4.70 10.30 -3.49
CA HIS A 146 4.77 9.60 -2.23
C HIS A 146 3.75 8.47 -2.23
N PHE A 147 4.14 7.26 -1.78
CA PHE A 147 3.31 6.06 -1.87
C PHE A 147 3.32 5.31 -0.54
N ASP A 148 2.24 5.42 0.23
CA ASP A 148 2.15 4.77 1.53
C ASP A 148 0.69 4.41 1.86
N PRO A 149 0.37 3.20 2.36
CA PRO A 149 -1.00 2.82 2.70
C PRO A 149 -1.49 3.43 4.02
N LEU A 150 -1.26 4.72 4.22
CA LEU A 150 -1.56 5.48 5.45
C LEU A 150 -2.91 6.22 5.40
N LEU A 151 -3.94 5.63 4.79
CA LEU A 151 -5.29 6.24 4.66
C LEU A 151 -5.83 6.78 6.00
N HIS A 152 -5.59 6.06 7.08
CA HIS A 152 -6.14 6.35 8.40
C HIS A 152 -5.21 7.16 9.32
N ASP A 153 -4.06 7.59 8.81
CA ASP A 153 -3.08 8.35 9.59
C ASP A 153 -3.47 9.84 9.63
N VAL A 154 -4.19 10.24 10.67
CA VAL A 154 -4.62 11.63 10.87
C VAL A 154 -3.44 12.58 10.98
N PRO A 155 -2.37 12.28 11.76
CA PRO A 155 -1.18 13.12 11.78
C PRO A 155 -0.54 13.32 10.39
N LEU A 156 -0.55 12.29 9.54
CA LEU A 156 -0.06 12.43 8.18
C LEU A 156 -0.86 13.46 7.39
N ILE A 157 -2.20 13.41 7.49
CA ILE A 157 -3.09 14.31 6.74
C ILE A 157 -2.76 15.76 7.07
N ASP A 158 -2.72 16.06 8.37
CA ASP A 158 -2.51 17.42 8.86
C ASP A 158 -1.07 17.90 8.60
N ASN A 159 -0.08 17.10 8.93
CA ASN A 159 1.33 17.43 8.72
C ASN A 159 1.68 17.59 7.23
N LEU A 160 1.12 16.77 6.34
CA LEU A 160 1.37 16.88 4.92
C LEU A 160 0.75 18.17 4.37
N HIS A 161 -0.46 18.52 4.81
CA HIS A 161 -1.12 19.76 4.42
C HIS A 161 -0.35 20.99 4.91
N ASP A 162 0.14 20.99 6.13
CA ASP A 162 0.98 22.08 6.67
C ASP A 162 2.28 22.23 5.89
N TYR A 163 2.83 21.10 5.40
CA TYR A 163 4.07 21.08 4.62
C TYR A 163 3.86 21.49 3.16
N ARG A 164 2.75 21.04 2.56
CA ARG A 164 2.42 21.29 1.17
C ARG A 164 0.90 21.19 0.93
N PRO A 165 0.17 22.32 1.10
CA PRO A 165 -1.29 22.31 1.01
C PRO A 165 -1.83 22.01 -0.40
N ASP A 166 -1.03 22.21 -1.44
CA ASP A 166 -1.36 21.94 -2.85
C ASP A 166 -1.06 20.51 -3.33
N THR A 167 -0.64 19.62 -2.41
CA THR A 167 -0.39 18.21 -2.73
C THR A 167 -1.66 17.54 -3.24
N LYS A 168 -1.59 16.89 -4.41
CA LYS A 168 -2.68 16.06 -4.92
C LYS A 168 -2.71 14.70 -4.24
N VAL A 169 -3.91 14.19 -4.00
CA VAL A 169 -4.13 12.96 -3.22
C VAL A 169 -4.83 11.91 -4.07
N VAL A 170 -4.24 10.74 -4.22
CA VAL A 170 -4.86 9.56 -4.82
C VAL A 170 -5.24 8.60 -3.70
N LEU A 171 -6.54 8.42 -3.47
CA LEU A 171 -7.08 7.49 -2.48
C LEU A 171 -7.40 6.15 -3.14
N VAL A 172 -6.81 5.07 -2.63
CA VAL A 172 -7.08 3.71 -3.13
C VAL A 172 -7.88 2.94 -2.11
N LEU A 173 -9.11 2.59 -2.44
CA LEU A 173 -10.02 1.81 -1.59
C LEU A 173 -10.29 0.44 -2.20
N ARG A 174 -10.85 -0.45 -1.43
CA ARG A 174 -11.28 -1.79 -1.84
C ARG A 174 -12.51 -2.20 -1.07
N ASP A 175 -13.36 -3.06 -1.62
CA ASP A 175 -14.42 -3.72 -0.86
C ASP A 175 -13.86 -4.20 0.49
N PRO A 176 -14.36 -3.66 1.63
CA PRO A 176 -13.77 -3.91 2.93
C PRO A 176 -13.83 -5.39 3.35
N VAL A 177 -14.75 -6.18 2.81
CA VAL A 177 -14.84 -7.63 3.06
C VAL A 177 -13.66 -8.35 2.42
N TRP A 178 -13.41 -8.09 1.14
CA TRP A 178 -12.28 -8.69 0.42
C TRP A 178 -10.93 -8.14 0.88
N ARG A 179 -10.90 -6.88 1.31
CA ARG A 179 -9.74 -6.30 1.97
C ARG A 179 -9.43 -7.05 3.29
N ALA A 180 -10.46 -7.33 4.11
CA ALA A 180 -10.30 -8.05 5.37
C ALA A 180 -9.79 -9.48 5.15
N TYR A 181 -10.31 -10.19 4.12
CA TYR A 181 -9.79 -11.51 3.75
C TYR A 181 -8.33 -11.45 3.29
N SER A 182 -7.96 -10.44 2.48
CA SER A 182 -6.57 -10.23 2.08
C SER A 182 -5.66 -9.91 3.27
N HIS A 183 -6.17 -9.19 4.28
CA HIS A 183 -5.46 -8.90 5.52
C HIS A 183 -5.21 -10.18 6.34
N TYR A 184 -6.24 -11.01 6.51
CA TYR A 184 -6.11 -12.31 7.16
C TYR A 184 -5.04 -13.19 6.49
N LYS A 185 -5.05 -13.31 5.16
CA LYS A 185 -4.04 -14.06 4.41
C LYS A 185 -2.63 -13.53 4.68
N TRP A 186 -2.48 -12.24 4.77
CA TRP A 186 -1.19 -11.59 5.05
C TRP A 186 -0.72 -11.86 6.49
N ASP A 187 -1.59 -11.72 7.47
CA ASP A 187 -1.29 -12.02 8.86
C ASP A 187 -0.89 -13.49 9.05
N LEU A 188 -1.60 -14.39 8.40
CA LEU A 188 -1.28 -15.82 8.45
C LEU A 188 0.07 -16.14 7.82
N PHE A 189 0.37 -15.53 6.67
CA PHE A 189 1.66 -15.65 5.99
C PHE A 189 2.80 -15.16 6.89
N LEU A 190 2.70 -13.97 7.45
CA LEU A 190 3.73 -13.41 8.34
C LEU A 190 3.91 -14.25 9.61
N SER A 191 2.83 -14.76 10.19
CA SER A 191 2.87 -15.63 11.37
C SER A 191 3.60 -16.94 11.08
N GLY A 192 3.33 -17.57 9.95
CA GLY A 192 3.98 -18.80 9.53
C GLY A 192 5.47 -18.63 9.26
N GLN A 193 5.83 -17.55 8.56
CA GLN A 193 7.21 -17.27 8.20
C GLN A 193 8.10 -16.88 9.38
N ASN A 194 7.54 -16.20 10.37
CA ASN A 194 8.28 -15.72 11.54
C ASN A 194 8.37 -16.73 12.68
N GLY A 195 7.75 -17.91 12.54
CA GLY A 195 7.65 -18.87 13.65
C GLY A 195 6.87 -18.33 14.85
N LEU A 196 6.14 -17.23 14.67
CA LEU A 196 5.29 -16.65 15.70
C LEU A 196 4.09 -17.56 15.94
N ARG A 197 4.13 -18.30 17.02
CA ARG A 197 3.07 -19.20 17.48
C ARG A 197 1.79 -18.49 17.92
N THR A 198 1.66 -17.21 17.66
CA THR A 198 0.67 -16.33 18.28
C THR A 198 -0.28 -15.67 17.31
N MET A 199 -0.86 -16.42 16.38
CA MET A 199 -2.16 -15.99 15.90
C MET A 199 -3.21 -16.28 16.97
N ARG A 200 -3.48 -15.29 17.82
CA ARG A 200 -4.56 -15.37 18.83
C ARG A 200 -5.96 -15.36 18.22
N TYR A 201 -6.06 -15.10 16.89
CA TYR A 201 -7.32 -15.08 16.14
C TYR A 201 -7.75 -16.45 15.59
N GLY A 202 -7.06 -17.55 15.93
CA GLY A 202 -7.33 -18.82 15.30
C GLY A 202 -6.73 -18.92 13.88
N ARG A 203 -6.71 -20.17 13.35
CA ARG A 203 -6.11 -20.46 12.04
C ARG A 203 -7.08 -20.36 10.87
N SER A 204 -8.38 -20.46 11.14
CA SER A 204 -9.41 -20.33 10.12
C SER A 204 -9.84 -18.88 9.94
N PHE A 205 -10.35 -18.55 8.75
CA PHE A 205 -10.92 -17.23 8.52
C PHE A 205 -12.15 -16.97 9.39
N ALA A 206 -12.96 -17.99 9.62
CA ALA A 206 -14.14 -17.92 10.50
C ALA A 206 -13.78 -17.55 11.96
N ASP A 207 -12.73 -18.17 12.51
CA ASP A 207 -12.23 -17.83 13.84
C ASP A 207 -11.71 -16.39 13.88
N TYR A 208 -10.93 -16.01 12.86
CA TYR A 208 -10.37 -14.67 12.74
C TYR A 208 -11.46 -13.60 12.71
N VAL A 209 -12.50 -13.79 11.90
CA VAL A 209 -13.65 -12.89 11.83
C VAL A 209 -14.41 -12.85 13.16
N SER A 210 -14.64 -14.01 13.78
CA SER A 210 -15.37 -14.10 15.04
C SER A 210 -14.66 -13.35 16.17
N VAL A 211 -13.36 -13.55 16.30
CA VAL A 211 -12.54 -12.85 17.32
C VAL A 211 -12.50 -11.36 17.06
N ALA A 212 -12.33 -10.94 15.81
CA ALA A 212 -12.29 -9.53 15.45
C ALA A 212 -13.62 -8.80 15.75
N LEU A 213 -14.75 -9.42 15.38
CA LEU A 213 -16.08 -8.87 15.65
C LEU A 213 -16.39 -8.80 17.15
N ALA A 214 -15.99 -9.82 17.93
CA ALA A 214 -16.18 -9.84 19.37
C ALA A 214 -15.35 -8.78 20.11
N ALA A 215 -14.17 -8.45 19.59
CA ALA A 215 -13.29 -7.46 20.20
C ALA A 215 -13.68 -6.02 19.84
N PHE A 216 -14.35 -5.78 18.73
CA PHE A 216 -14.68 -4.44 18.25
C PHE A 216 -15.74 -3.78 19.15
N PRO A 217 -15.61 -2.46 19.51
CA PRO A 217 -14.60 -1.48 19.12
C PRO A 217 -13.36 -1.45 20.02
N GLY A 218 -13.23 -2.38 20.95
CA GLY A 218 -12.09 -2.47 21.87
C GLY A 218 -10.76 -2.77 21.13
N PRO A 219 -9.65 -2.74 21.86
CA PRO A 219 -8.36 -3.05 21.28
C PRO A 219 -8.38 -4.49 20.75
N PRO A 220 -7.99 -4.70 19.48
CA PRO A 220 -7.92 -6.03 18.91
C PRO A 220 -6.86 -6.86 19.66
N PRO A 221 -7.00 -8.17 19.66
CA PRO A 221 -5.89 -9.01 20.10
C PRO A 221 -4.61 -8.66 19.31
N PRO A 222 -3.42 -8.89 19.88
CA PRO A 222 -2.16 -8.61 19.19
C PRO A 222 -2.09 -9.33 17.85
N THR A 223 -1.94 -8.58 16.77
CA THR A 223 -1.71 -9.08 15.41
C THR A 223 -0.30 -8.72 14.96
N MET A 224 0.12 -9.26 13.82
CA MET A 224 1.39 -8.90 13.19
C MET A 224 1.40 -7.45 12.67
N LEU A 225 0.22 -6.88 12.44
CA LEU A 225 0.02 -5.48 12.07
C LEU A 225 -0.75 -4.75 13.20
N PRO A 226 -0.16 -4.58 14.38
CA PRO A 226 -0.86 -4.05 15.56
C PRO A 226 -1.38 -2.63 15.38
N THR A 227 -0.80 -1.88 14.44
CA THR A 227 -1.19 -0.49 14.13
C THR A 227 -2.45 -0.37 13.28
N MET A 228 -2.91 -1.47 12.67
CA MET A 228 -4.06 -1.47 11.77
C MET A 228 -4.96 -2.70 11.98
N PRO A 229 -5.90 -2.62 12.96
CA PRO A 229 -6.86 -3.69 13.20
C PRO A 229 -7.67 -4.01 11.94
N MET A 230 -7.88 -5.30 11.68
CA MET A 230 -8.54 -5.76 10.45
C MET A 230 -9.85 -5.05 10.17
N LEU A 231 -10.75 -4.94 11.16
CA LEU A 231 -12.06 -4.32 10.96
C LEU A 231 -11.95 -2.80 10.79
N ALA A 232 -11.22 -2.13 11.67
CA ALA A 232 -11.07 -0.68 11.63
C ALA A 232 -10.43 -0.19 10.31
N ALA A 233 -9.48 -0.95 9.79
CA ALA A 233 -8.82 -0.62 8.51
C ALA A 233 -9.76 -0.70 7.28
N GLY A 234 -10.95 -1.27 7.41
CA GLY A 234 -12.00 -1.28 6.38
C GLY A 234 -13.09 -0.22 6.60
N ILE A 235 -13.04 0.56 7.66
CA ILE A 235 -13.99 1.65 7.94
C ILE A 235 -13.42 2.94 7.35
N TYR A 236 -13.77 3.26 6.11
CA TYR A 236 -13.12 4.33 5.35
C TYR A 236 -13.74 5.71 5.55
N VAL A 237 -15.04 5.79 5.85
CA VAL A 237 -15.83 7.02 5.75
C VAL A 237 -15.20 8.23 6.46
N ASN A 238 -14.71 8.03 7.69
CA ASN A 238 -14.15 9.14 8.48
C ASN A 238 -12.81 9.62 7.90
N SER A 239 -11.95 8.69 7.47
CA SER A 239 -10.66 9.02 6.88
C SER A 239 -10.83 9.68 5.51
N VAL A 240 -11.70 9.14 4.66
CA VAL A 240 -12.00 9.75 3.34
C VAL A 240 -12.58 11.15 3.53
N ARG A 241 -13.51 11.34 4.47
CA ARG A 241 -14.03 12.68 4.81
C ARG A 241 -12.89 13.62 5.20
N ARG A 242 -11.99 13.20 6.10
CA ARG A 242 -10.86 14.03 6.55
C ARG A 242 -9.96 14.45 5.37
N TRP A 243 -9.63 13.51 4.45
CA TRP A 243 -8.86 13.84 3.26
C TRP A 243 -9.57 14.85 2.36
N LEU A 244 -10.90 14.67 2.14
CA LEU A 244 -11.69 15.60 1.33
C LEU A 244 -11.83 16.98 1.98
N ASP A 245 -12.04 17.05 3.28
CA ASP A 245 -12.19 18.30 4.02
C ASP A 245 -10.88 19.10 4.08
N THR A 246 -9.74 18.40 4.13
CA THR A 246 -8.42 19.02 4.25
C THR A 246 -7.89 19.51 2.90
N TYR A 247 -8.05 18.72 1.83
CA TYR A 247 -7.43 19.03 0.53
C TYR A 247 -8.40 19.58 -0.51
N GLY A 248 -9.70 19.51 -0.28
CA GLY A 248 -10.72 19.79 -1.27
C GLY A 248 -10.95 18.64 -2.24
N ARG A 249 -12.18 18.54 -2.74
CA ARG A 249 -12.58 17.43 -3.63
C ARG A 249 -11.81 17.45 -4.97
N GLU A 250 -11.42 18.60 -5.44
CA GLU A 250 -10.67 18.81 -6.69
C GLU A 250 -9.22 18.29 -6.60
N ASN A 251 -8.68 18.19 -5.39
CA ASN A 251 -7.32 17.69 -5.15
C ASN A 251 -7.29 16.24 -4.67
N VAL A 252 -8.45 15.57 -4.62
CA VAL A 252 -8.56 14.18 -4.16
C VAL A 252 -9.19 13.32 -5.25
N HIS A 253 -8.43 12.37 -5.78
CA HIS A 253 -8.88 11.37 -6.75
C HIS A 253 -9.07 10.02 -6.09
N LEU A 254 -10.28 9.48 -6.16
CA LEU A 254 -10.60 8.19 -5.54
C LEU A 254 -10.61 7.08 -6.60
N VAL A 255 -9.86 6.03 -6.32
CA VAL A 255 -9.75 4.81 -7.11
C VAL A 255 -10.23 3.63 -6.26
N THR A 256 -11.02 2.72 -6.84
CA THR A 256 -11.29 1.44 -6.21
C THR A 256 -10.36 0.36 -6.78
N ALA A 257 -9.98 -0.61 -5.95
CA ALA A 257 -9.20 -1.76 -6.41
C ALA A 257 -9.95 -2.53 -7.52
N GLU A 258 -11.28 -2.57 -7.41
CA GLU A 258 -12.16 -3.22 -8.37
C GLU A 258 -12.05 -2.55 -9.76
N ASP A 259 -12.19 -1.22 -9.82
CA ASP A 259 -12.04 -0.46 -11.06
C ASP A 259 -10.59 -0.58 -11.61
N PHE A 260 -9.60 -0.48 -10.74
CA PHE A 260 -8.19 -0.58 -11.11
C PHE A 260 -7.83 -1.93 -11.74
N PHE A 261 -8.22 -3.04 -11.11
CA PHE A 261 -7.92 -4.36 -11.64
C PHE A 261 -8.82 -4.76 -12.83
N ALA A 262 -9.99 -4.13 -12.98
CA ALA A 262 -10.83 -4.33 -14.14
C ALA A 262 -10.26 -3.66 -15.41
N ASP A 263 -9.66 -2.47 -15.26
CA ASP A 263 -9.06 -1.72 -16.37
C ASP A 263 -7.88 -0.87 -15.85
N VAL A 264 -6.70 -1.49 -15.85
CA VAL A 264 -5.46 -0.87 -15.39
C VAL A 264 -5.11 0.36 -16.23
N VAL A 265 -5.22 0.25 -17.56
CA VAL A 265 -4.84 1.32 -18.48
C VAL A 265 -5.71 2.54 -18.23
N LYS A 266 -7.02 2.36 -18.23
CA LYS A 266 -7.97 3.46 -17.99
C LYS A 266 -7.72 4.13 -16.64
N THR A 267 -7.50 3.35 -15.58
CA THR A 267 -7.30 3.88 -14.23
C THR A 267 -5.99 4.65 -14.13
N VAL A 268 -4.89 4.10 -14.64
CA VAL A 268 -3.57 4.74 -14.58
C VAL A 268 -3.55 6.01 -15.43
N CYS A 269 -4.09 5.96 -16.65
CA CYS A 269 -4.22 7.16 -17.51
C CYS A 269 -5.09 8.24 -16.85
N GLY A 270 -6.20 7.87 -16.22
CA GLY A 270 -7.05 8.82 -15.48
C GLY A 270 -6.32 9.47 -14.30
N ILE A 271 -5.44 8.75 -13.62
CA ILE A 271 -4.59 9.32 -12.56
C ILE A 271 -3.55 10.28 -13.17
N HIS A 272 -2.93 9.93 -14.30
CA HIS A 272 -2.00 10.83 -14.99
C HIS A 272 -2.69 12.16 -15.34
N GLU A 273 -3.88 12.11 -15.92
CA GLU A 273 -4.68 13.31 -16.23
C GLU A 273 -5.02 14.11 -14.98
N PHE A 274 -5.46 13.46 -13.90
CA PHE A 274 -5.70 14.11 -12.62
C PHE A 274 -4.46 14.83 -12.09
N LEU A 275 -3.28 14.23 -12.23
CA LEU A 275 -2.01 14.80 -11.82
C LEU A 275 -1.54 15.94 -12.77
N GLY A 276 -2.18 16.12 -13.91
CA GLY A 276 -1.78 17.09 -14.94
C GLY A 276 -0.61 16.59 -15.80
N LEU A 277 -0.45 15.28 -15.88
CA LEU A 277 0.53 14.61 -16.73
C LEU A 277 -0.11 14.13 -18.03
N PRO A 278 0.64 14.04 -19.14
CA PRO A 278 0.17 13.33 -20.33
C PRO A 278 -0.23 11.89 -19.98
N ALA A 279 -1.36 11.42 -20.51
CA ALA A 279 -1.76 10.04 -20.34
C ALA A 279 -0.80 9.11 -21.11
N ILE A 280 -0.09 8.27 -20.42
CA ILE A 280 0.81 7.26 -20.99
C ILE A 280 0.30 5.89 -20.55
N GLU A 281 0.02 5.03 -21.51
CA GLU A 281 -0.39 3.65 -21.22
C GLU A 281 0.75 2.92 -20.52
N PRO A 282 0.48 2.29 -19.36
CA PRO A 282 1.52 1.57 -18.63
C PRO A 282 1.81 0.22 -19.31
N GLU A 283 3.05 -0.21 -19.23
CA GLU A 283 3.45 -1.55 -19.63
C GLU A 283 2.86 -2.59 -18.67
N PRO A 284 2.21 -3.65 -19.16
CA PRO A 284 1.63 -4.67 -18.31
C PRO A 284 2.69 -5.37 -17.45
N HIS A 285 2.41 -5.57 -16.18
CA HIS A 285 3.21 -6.46 -15.35
C HIS A 285 2.86 -7.92 -15.63
N ALA A 286 3.88 -8.78 -15.65
CA ALA A 286 3.69 -10.22 -15.89
C ALA A 286 2.93 -10.94 -14.76
N ALA A 287 2.85 -10.33 -13.57
CA ALA A 287 2.14 -10.86 -12.39
C ALA A 287 1.79 -9.74 -11.41
N VAL A 288 0.83 -9.98 -10.53
CA VAL A 288 0.53 -9.10 -9.39
C VAL A 288 1.74 -9.05 -8.46
N LEU A 289 2.28 -7.86 -8.21
CA LEU A 289 3.57 -7.68 -7.53
C LEU A 289 3.56 -8.09 -6.05
N ASN A 290 2.43 -8.01 -5.38
CA ASN A 290 2.28 -8.34 -3.97
C ASN A 290 1.28 -9.49 -3.78
N CYS A 291 1.48 -10.60 -4.50
CA CYS A 291 0.67 -11.78 -4.28
C CYS A 291 1.20 -12.61 -3.11
N ASN A 292 0.28 -13.16 -2.33
CA ASN A 292 0.65 -14.08 -1.27
C ASN A 292 1.04 -15.43 -1.89
N PRO A 293 2.24 -15.97 -1.60
CA PRO A 293 2.71 -17.21 -2.20
C PRO A 293 2.03 -18.46 -1.62
N LEU A 294 1.23 -18.32 -0.56
CA LEU A 294 0.51 -19.43 0.03
C LEU A 294 -0.87 -19.60 -0.62
N GLU A 295 -1.27 -20.84 -0.81
CA GLU A 295 -2.64 -21.20 -1.16
C GLU A 295 -3.53 -21.08 0.09
N PHE A 296 -4.67 -20.44 -0.07
CA PHE A 296 -5.65 -20.27 0.99
C PHE A 296 -7.00 -20.82 0.53
N PRO A 297 -7.74 -21.50 1.42
CA PRO A 297 -9.10 -21.94 1.09
C PRO A 297 -9.98 -20.73 0.79
N VAL A 298 -10.96 -20.93 -0.08
CA VAL A 298 -12.02 -19.94 -0.33
C VAL A 298 -12.67 -19.60 1.02
N PRO A 299 -12.89 -18.30 1.32
CA PRO A 299 -13.52 -17.90 2.57
C PRO A 299 -14.96 -18.44 2.62
N ASP A 300 -15.39 -18.86 3.81
CA ASP A 300 -16.74 -19.36 4.02
C ASP A 300 -17.80 -18.25 3.87
N ALA A 301 -18.96 -18.61 3.32
CA ALA A 301 -20.02 -17.65 3.03
C ALA A 301 -20.59 -16.95 4.29
N GLU A 302 -20.60 -17.65 5.44
CA GLU A 302 -21.09 -17.08 6.69
C GLU A 302 -20.16 -15.95 7.17
N SER A 303 -18.85 -16.17 7.17
CA SER A 303 -17.88 -15.13 7.54
C SER A 303 -17.96 -13.91 6.63
N LEU A 304 -18.11 -14.14 5.32
CA LEU A 304 -18.29 -13.06 4.35
C LEU A 304 -19.59 -12.28 4.64
N ALA A 305 -20.70 -12.96 4.88
CA ALA A 305 -21.98 -12.32 5.20
C ALA A 305 -21.93 -11.51 6.51
N ARG A 306 -21.26 -12.03 7.54
CA ARG A 306 -21.06 -11.31 8.82
C ARG A 306 -20.24 -10.04 8.65
N LEU A 307 -19.16 -10.10 7.87
CA LEU A 307 -18.36 -8.91 7.54
C LEU A 307 -19.15 -7.92 6.68
N ARG A 308 -19.94 -8.40 5.72
CA ARG A 308 -20.81 -7.56 4.89
C ARG A 308 -21.81 -6.80 5.76
N ALA A 309 -22.49 -7.51 6.69
CA ALA A 309 -23.41 -6.89 7.63
C ALA A 309 -22.71 -5.87 8.54
N PHE A 310 -21.51 -6.17 9.01
CA PHE A 310 -20.72 -5.26 9.83
C PHE A 310 -20.34 -3.97 9.08
N TYR A 311 -19.88 -4.08 7.83
CA TYR A 311 -19.41 -2.91 7.08
C TYR A 311 -20.54 -2.10 6.44
N ARG A 312 -21.73 -2.68 6.23
CA ARG A 312 -22.87 -2.02 5.57
C ARG A 312 -23.13 -0.60 6.07
N PRO A 313 -23.33 -0.31 7.36
CA PRO A 313 -23.65 1.05 7.82
C PRO A 313 -22.49 2.04 7.61
N TYR A 314 -21.27 1.58 7.51
CA TYR A 314 -20.11 2.42 7.20
C TYR A 314 -19.99 2.68 5.70
N ASN A 315 -20.28 1.67 4.89
CA ASN A 315 -20.30 1.80 3.43
C ASN A 315 -21.42 2.74 2.97
N GLU A 316 -22.61 2.64 3.52
CA GLU A 316 -23.75 3.54 3.21
C GLU A 316 -23.36 5.00 3.43
N ARG A 317 -22.75 5.32 4.58
CA ARG A 317 -22.28 6.68 4.86
C ARG A 317 -21.11 7.10 3.93
N LEU A 318 -20.27 6.17 3.51
CA LEU A 318 -19.22 6.44 2.54
C LEU A 318 -19.81 6.74 1.18
N PHE A 319 -20.78 5.96 0.72
CA PHE A 319 -21.45 6.16 -0.58
C PHE A 319 -22.20 7.49 -0.63
N GLU A 320 -22.87 7.86 0.47
CA GLU A 320 -23.49 9.18 0.62
C GLU A 320 -22.43 10.30 0.52
N LEU A 321 -21.31 10.19 1.24
CA LEU A 321 -20.20 11.15 1.19
C LEU A 321 -19.63 11.31 -0.23
N LEU A 322 -19.52 10.20 -0.97
CA LEU A 322 -18.96 10.18 -2.32
C LEU A 322 -19.98 10.59 -3.39
N GLY A 323 -21.28 10.49 -3.10
CA GLY A 323 -22.35 10.62 -4.07
C GLY A 323 -22.37 9.46 -5.10
N ARG A 324 -21.79 8.30 -4.75
CA ARG A 324 -21.65 7.12 -5.60
C ARG A 324 -21.76 5.85 -4.79
N ASP A 325 -22.62 4.92 -5.21
CA ASP A 325 -22.62 3.55 -4.71
C ASP A 325 -21.48 2.75 -5.36
N LEU A 326 -20.71 2.07 -4.53
CA LEU A 326 -19.57 1.24 -4.97
C LEU A 326 -19.93 -0.24 -5.10
N GLY A 327 -21.19 -0.63 -4.85
CA GLY A 327 -21.67 -2.00 -4.93
C GLY A 327 -21.16 -2.94 -3.83
N TRP A 328 -20.50 -2.41 -2.80
CA TRP A 328 -19.88 -3.22 -1.75
C TRP A 328 -20.88 -3.78 -0.72
N ASN A 329 -22.15 -3.42 -0.83
CA ASN A 329 -23.21 -3.95 0.03
C ASN A 329 -23.99 -5.09 -0.62
N ASP A 330 -23.71 -5.41 -1.87
CA ASP A 330 -24.36 -6.49 -2.61
C ASP A 330 -24.00 -7.86 -2.02
N PRO A 331 -24.89 -8.85 -2.14
CA PRO A 331 -24.58 -10.23 -1.76
C PRO A 331 -23.33 -10.76 -2.47
N ILE A 332 -22.52 -11.54 -1.74
CA ILE A 332 -21.29 -12.16 -2.26
C ILE A 332 -21.59 -13.54 -2.85
#